data_76307d2bff9a8d4c6796151042cc01f8
#
_entry.id   76307d2bff9a8d4c6796151042cc01f8
#
_cell.length_a   1.000
_cell.length_b   1.000
_cell.length_c   1.000
_cell.angle_alpha   90.00
_cell.angle_beta   90.00
_cell.angle_gamma   90.00
#
_symmetry.space_group_name_H-M   'P 1'
#
loop_
_entity.id
_entity.type
_entity.pdbx_description
1 polymer ?
#
loop_
_entity_poly.entity_id
_entity_poly.type
_entity_poly.pdbx_seq_one_letter_code
_entity_poly.pdbx_strand_id
1 'polypeptide(L)'
;RPNADSMYPSKLYPMSPYVVGQSGRPAQYDPVALIVRLAHERSLSIHAWINPMRGMTEEEIQLVEGEYPIRQWYDDPQLRGRYIVSVDGRWYLNPAYDEVVDLICAGAEEALRLYDFDGLHMDDYFYPTTDPSFDADAYASYQASGGALELAEFRRKALDDLVYQLHEMTGKSRVGRIFGISPGGNVDRVFHTQYADVYLWCGVDGYIDYICPQVYFGLEHGSYDFVKVCRTYQDMIQTDSVDLIIGMTFGKAFSGEDPWTSGRAARTFWCGA
;
A
#
# COMPACT_ATOMS: atom_id res chain seq x y z
N ARG A 1 -8.72 -1.51 -0.93
CA ARG A 1 -8.95 -0.28 -1.72
C ARG A 1 -8.27 0.94 -1.11
N PRO A 2 -7.95 1.97 -1.91
CA PRO A 2 -7.21 3.15 -1.45
C PRO A 2 -8.08 4.21 -0.72
N ASN A 3 -9.22 3.85 -0.16
CA ASN A 3 -10.12 4.74 0.56
C ASN A 3 -10.46 4.23 1.97
N ALA A 4 -9.70 3.29 2.52
CA ALA A 4 -10.05 2.59 3.76
C ALA A 4 -11.49 2.03 3.71
N ASP A 5 -11.85 1.43 2.59
CA ASP A 5 -13.10 0.74 2.33
C ASP A 5 -12.83 -0.68 1.78
N SER A 6 -13.82 -1.56 1.82
CA SER A 6 -13.69 -2.94 1.38
C SER A 6 -14.52 -3.23 0.13
N MET A 7 -14.11 -4.25 -0.64
CA MET A 7 -14.88 -4.76 -1.78
C MET A 7 -15.76 -5.96 -1.41
N TYR A 8 -15.82 -6.30 -0.11
CA TYR A 8 -16.56 -7.41 0.47
C TYR A 8 -17.21 -6.98 1.80
N PRO A 9 -18.17 -7.73 2.34
CA PRO A 9 -18.76 -7.44 3.65
C PRO A 9 -17.72 -7.60 4.78
N SER A 10 -17.05 -6.51 5.12
CA SER A 10 -16.07 -6.44 6.22
C SER A 10 -16.75 -5.97 7.51
N LYS A 11 -16.22 -6.44 8.64
CA LYS A 11 -16.60 -5.93 9.97
C LYS A 11 -15.77 -4.74 10.43
N LEU A 12 -14.64 -4.48 9.74
CA LEU A 12 -13.65 -3.47 10.11
C LEU A 12 -13.69 -2.24 9.21
N TYR A 13 -14.08 -2.42 7.95
CA TYR A 13 -14.10 -1.37 6.95
C TYR A 13 -15.46 -1.28 6.26
N PRO A 14 -15.99 -0.07 6.01
CA PRO A 14 -17.25 0.10 5.29
C PRO A 14 -17.13 -0.46 3.86
N MET A 15 -18.26 -0.90 3.35
CA MET A 15 -18.29 -1.40 1.98
C MET A 15 -18.17 -0.27 0.96
N SER A 16 -17.35 -0.49 -0.05
CA SER A 16 -17.09 0.49 -1.09
C SER A 16 -18.34 0.90 -1.87
N PRO A 17 -18.56 2.20 -2.14
CA PRO A 17 -19.63 2.68 -2.99
C PRO A 17 -19.62 2.08 -4.40
N TYR A 18 -18.47 1.65 -4.89
CA TYR A 18 -18.35 1.00 -6.20
C TYR A 18 -19.02 -0.39 -6.25
N VAL A 19 -19.22 -1.02 -5.09
CA VAL A 19 -19.92 -2.31 -5.00
C VAL A 19 -21.41 -2.12 -4.74
N VAL A 20 -21.77 -1.17 -3.88
CA VAL A 20 -23.14 -1.05 -3.37
C VAL A 20 -23.80 0.28 -3.71
N GLY A 21 -23.10 1.19 -4.36
CA GLY A 21 -23.56 2.55 -4.69
C GLY A 21 -23.62 3.50 -3.48
N GLN A 22 -23.47 2.97 -2.26
CA GLN A 22 -23.43 3.74 -1.02
C GLN A 22 -22.67 2.97 0.06
N SER A 23 -21.78 3.64 0.79
CA SER A 23 -21.04 3.02 1.91
C SER A 23 -21.96 2.48 2.99
N GLY A 24 -21.57 1.38 3.62
CA GLY A 24 -22.29 0.76 4.73
C GLY A 24 -23.44 -0.16 4.35
N ARG A 25 -23.91 -0.18 3.10
CA ARG A 25 -24.98 -1.08 2.66
C ARG A 25 -24.46 -2.49 2.38
N PRO A 26 -25.23 -3.54 2.71
CA PRO A 26 -24.88 -4.90 2.33
C PRO A 26 -24.79 -5.05 0.79
N ALA A 27 -23.76 -5.71 0.31
CA ALA A 27 -23.66 -6.08 -1.10
C ALA A 27 -24.70 -7.13 -1.46
N GLN A 28 -25.25 -7.06 -2.67
CA GLN A 28 -26.17 -8.08 -3.20
C GLN A 28 -25.43 -9.34 -3.68
N TYR A 29 -24.12 -9.25 -3.89
CA TYR A 29 -23.23 -10.35 -4.26
C TYR A 29 -21.84 -10.07 -3.72
N ASP A 30 -21.00 -11.10 -3.66
CA ASP A 30 -19.61 -11.00 -3.23
C ASP A 30 -18.66 -10.99 -4.44
N PRO A 31 -18.18 -9.80 -4.88
CA PRO A 31 -17.30 -9.69 -6.04
C PRO A 31 -15.93 -10.30 -5.77
N VAL A 32 -15.47 -10.32 -4.52
CA VAL A 32 -14.16 -10.86 -4.15
C VAL A 32 -14.19 -12.39 -4.23
N ALA A 33 -15.22 -13.04 -3.67
CA ALA A 33 -15.40 -14.48 -3.82
C ALA A 33 -15.44 -14.90 -5.28
N LEU A 34 -16.17 -14.11 -6.11
CA LEU A 34 -16.27 -14.38 -7.54
C LEU A 34 -14.92 -14.30 -8.27
N ILE A 35 -14.14 -13.21 -8.05
CA ILE A 35 -12.87 -13.02 -8.76
C ILE A 35 -11.81 -14.02 -8.31
N VAL A 36 -11.73 -14.36 -7.02
CA VAL A 36 -10.80 -15.37 -6.49
C VAL A 36 -11.08 -16.73 -7.14
N ARG A 37 -12.35 -17.17 -7.16
CA ARG A 37 -12.75 -18.42 -7.81
C ARG A 37 -12.39 -18.43 -9.30
N LEU A 38 -12.72 -17.36 -10.05
CA LEU A 38 -12.45 -17.28 -11.49
C LEU A 38 -10.95 -17.23 -11.81
N ALA A 39 -10.13 -16.66 -10.94
CA ALA A 39 -8.66 -16.67 -11.07
C ALA A 39 -8.12 -18.10 -10.93
N HIS A 40 -8.51 -18.80 -9.87
CA HIS A 40 -8.06 -20.18 -9.62
C HIS A 40 -8.55 -21.17 -10.69
N GLU A 41 -9.78 -21.02 -11.20
CA GLU A 41 -10.27 -21.82 -12.33
C GLU A 41 -9.41 -21.68 -13.59
N ARG A 42 -8.58 -20.61 -13.67
CA ARG A 42 -7.65 -20.31 -14.77
C ARG A 42 -6.19 -20.49 -14.39
N SER A 43 -5.91 -21.08 -13.23
CA SER A 43 -4.55 -21.26 -12.70
C SER A 43 -3.79 -19.94 -12.55
N LEU A 44 -4.50 -18.86 -12.22
CA LEU A 44 -3.91 -17.55 -11.92
C LEU A 44 -3.76 -17.38 -10.41
N SER A 45 -2.60 -16.92 -9.97
CA SER A 45 -2.38 -16.43 -8.63
C SER A 45 -3.08 -15.09 -8.44
N ILE A 46 -3.72 -14.88 -7.28
CA ILE A 46 -4.43 -13.64 -6.97
C ILE A 46 -4.09 -13.15 -5.56
N HIS A 47 -3.64 -11.91 -5.46
CA HIS A 47 -3.27 -11.28 -4.20
C HIS A 47 -4.30 -10.24 -3.77
N ALA A 48 -4.55 -10.15 -2.47
CA ALA A 48 -5.36 -9.06 -1.91
C ALA A 48 -4.54 -7.76 -1.97
N TRP A 49 -5.00 -6.80 -2.76
CA TRP A 49 -4.34 -5.50 -2.88
C TRP A 49 -4.89 -4.52 -1.86
N ILE A 50 -4.00 -3.99 -1.00
CA ILE A 50 -4.31 -3.01 0.02
C ILE A 50 -3.56 -1.69 -0.17
N ASN A 51 -4.18 -0.63 0.32
CA ASN A 51 -3.59 0.71 0.50
C ASN A 51 -3.75 1.06 1.98
N PRO A 52 -2.77 0.73 2.83
CA PRO A 52 -3.00 0.71 4.27
C PRO A 52 -3.22 2.09 4.88
N MET A 53 -2.56 3.13 4.37
CA MET A 53 -2.60 4.44 5.00
C MET A 53 -3.64 5.39 4.39
N ARG A 54 -3.95 5.26 3.11
CA ARG A 54 -4.83 6.20 2.42
C ARG A 54 -6.29 5.96 2.74
N GLY A 55 -6.97 6.96 3.27
CA GLY A 55 -8.38 6.90 3.64
C GLY A 55 -9.30 7.72 2.74
N MET A 56 -10.45 8.08 3.25
CA MET A 56 -11.56 8.76 2.59
C MET A 56 -11.37 10.29 2.52
N THR A 57 -12.15 10.96 1.66
CA THR A 57 -12.33 12.41 1.74
C THR A 57 -13.20 12.77 2.94
N GLU A 58 -13.27 14.08 3.25
CA GLU A 58 -14.12 14.61 4.30
C GLU A 58 -15.60 14.26 4.07
N GLU A 59 -16.08 14.36 2.83
CA GLU A 59 -17.46 14.07 2.48
C GLU A 59 -17.76 12.57 2.56
N GLU A 60 -16.81 11.72 2.15
CA GLU A 60 -16.98 10.27 2.18
C GLU A 60 -17.06 9.72 3.61
N ILE A 61 -16.17 10.19 4.52
CA ILE A 61 -16.11 9.67 5.88
C ILE A 61 -17.37 10.02 6.69
N GLN A 62 -18.00 11.16 6.41
CA GLN A 62 -19.25 11.58 7.05
C GLN A 62 -20.45 10.67 6.71
N LEU A 63 -20.35 9.91 5.59
CA LEU A 63 -21.39 8.97 5.18
C LEU A 63 -21.18 7.56 5.76
N VAL A 64 -20.05 7.31 6.40
CA VAL A 64 -19.71 6.03 7.01
C VAL A 64 -20.52 5.84 8.30
N GLU A 65 -21.04 4.64 8.52
CA GLU A 65 -21.77 4.28 9.75
C GLU A 65 -20.85 4.28 10.98
N GLY A 66 -21.39 4.67 12.14
CA GLY A 66 -20.63 4.89 13.38
C GLY A 66 -20.01 3.63 14.01
N GLU A 67 -20.32 2.45 13.50
CA GLU A 67 -19.77 1.19 14.00
C GLU A 67 -18.33 0.93 13.51
N TYR A 68 -17.89 1.57 12.41
CA TYR A 68 -16.56 1.35 11.85
C TYR A 68 -15.48 2.17 12.56
N PRO A 69 -14.31 1.58 12.86
CA PRO A 69 -13.23 2.26 13.58
C PRO A 69 -12.82 3.59 12.97
N ILE A 70 -12.69 3.68 11.64
CA ILE A 70 -12.32 4.93 10.96
C ILE A 70 -13.33 6.06 11.22
N ARG A 71 -14.63 5.74 11.34
CA ARG A 71 -15.67 6.71 11.68
C ARG A 71 -15.62 7.09 13.16
N GLN A 72 -15.39 6.15 14.06
CA GLN A 72 -15.22 6.41 15.49
C GLN A 72 -14.02 7.34 15.74
N TRP A 73 -12.90 7.11 15.06
CA TRP A 73 -11.73 7.98 15.15
C TRP A 73 -11.96 9.38 14.57
N TYR A 74 -12.79 9.49 13.53
CA TYR A 74 -13.19 10.77 12.97
C TYR A 74 -14.11 11.56 13.93
N ASP A 75 -15.03 10.90 14.59
CA ASP A 75 -16.00 11.53 15.51
C ASP A 75 -15.37 11.91 16.87
N ASP A 76 -14.32 11.21 17.30
CA ASP A 76 -13.60 11.49 18.54
C ASP A 76 -12.56 12.62 18.35
N PRO A 77 -12.75 13.80 19.00
CA PRO A 77 -11.80 14.91 18.88
C PRO A 77 -10.38 14.62 19.42
N GLN A 78 -10.21 13.58 20.26
CA GLN A 78 -8.90 13.19 20.79
C GLN A 78 -8.14 12.27 19.83
N LEU A 79 -8.83 11.55 18.96
CA LEU A 79 -8.25 10.62 18.00
C LEU A 79 -8.14 11.23 16.59
N ARG A 80 -9.10 12.10 16.26
CA ARG A 80 -9.05 12.89 15.03
C ARG A 80 -7.85 13.85 15.03
N GLY A 81 -7.01 13.78 14.01
CA GLY A 81 -5.73 14.50 13.94
C GLY A 81 -4.56 13.72 14.54
N ARG A 82 -4.80 12.53 15.11
CA ARG A 82 -3.79 11.63 15.66
C ARG A 82 -3.81 10.28 14.93
N TYR A 83 -4.85 9.47 15.11
CA TYR A 83 -5.01 8.17 14.44
C TYR A 83 -5.34 8.31 12.96
N ILE A 84 -6.14 9.32 12.63
CA ILE A 84 -6.40 9.76 11.27
C ILE A 84 -6.08 11.24 11.13
N VAL A 85 -5.35 11.59 10.08
CA VAL A 85 -4.85 12.95 9.84
C VAL A 85 -5.31 13.42 8.46
N SER A 86 -5.82 14.66 8.38
CA SER A 86 -6.24 15.24 7.11
C SER A 86 -5.06 15.89 6.39
N VAL A 87 -4.85 15.49 5.14
CA VAL A 87 -3.89 16.10 4.22
C VAL A 87 -4.59 16.38 2.89
N ASP A 88 -4.61 17.63 2.47
CA ASP A 88 -5.23 18.09 1.21
C ASP A 88 -6.69 17.59 1.03
N GLY A 89 -7.49 17.65 2.10
CA GLY A 89 -8.90 17.28 2.09
C GLY A 89 -9.19 15.77 2.11
N ARG A 90 -8.17 14.95 2.38
CA ARG A 90 -8.27 13.51 2.53
C ARG A 90 -7.71 13.04 3.86
N TRP A 91 -8.35 12.08 4.47
CA TRP A 91 -7.90 11.44 5.70
C TRP A 91 -6.90 10.32 5.40
N TYR A 92 -5.90 10.23 6.26
CA TYR A 92 -4.87 9.18 6.20
C TYR A 92 -4.72 8.55 7.58
N LEU A 93 -4.54 7.25 7.61
CA LEU A 93 -4.22 6.50 8.82
C LEU A 93 -2.76 6.76 9.19
N ASN A 94 -2.49 7.00 10.48
CA ASN A 94 -1.16 7.33 10.97
C ASN A 94 -0.48 6.08 11.57
N PRO A 95 0.50 5.48 10.90
CA PRO A 95 1.12 4.23 11.34
C PRO A 95 2.04 4.39 12.56
N ALA A 96 2.19 5.61 13.08
CA ALA A 96 2.94 5.86 14.31
C ALA A 96 2.17 5.46 15.59
N TYR A 97 0.93 4.95 15.46
CA TYR A 97 0.11 4.46 16.55
C TYR A 97 -0.19 2.97 16.37
N ASP A 98 0.04 2.19 17.43
CA ASP A 98 -0.16 0.72 17.41
C ASP A 98 -1.61 0.36 17.08
N GLU A 99 -2.61 1.09 17.58
CA GLU A 99 -4.02 0.84 17.29
C GLU A 99 -4.37 1.01 15.81
N VAL A 100 -3.65 1.89 15.11
CA VAL A 100 -3.81 2.07 13.66
C VAL A 100 -3.17 0.90 12.92
N VAL A 101 -1.98 0.49 13.31
CA VAL A 101 -1.30 -0.69 12.77
C VAL A 101 -2.14 -1.94 12.98
N ASP A 102 -2.69 -2.12 14.19
CA ASP A 102 -3.59 -3.23 14.54
C ASP A 102 -4.83 -3.28 13.62
N LEU A 103 -5.48 -2.14 13.35
CA LEU A 103 -6.62 -2.09 12.43
C LEU A 103 -6.22 -2.49 11.00
N ILE A 104 -5.07 -2.02 10.52
CA ILE A 104 -4.56 -2.36 9.18
C ILE A 104 -4.29 -3.86 9.08
N CYS A 105 -3.56 -4.42 10.05
CA CYS A 105 -3.25 -5.85 10.10
C CYS A 105 -4.51 -6.70 10.24
N ALA A 106 -5.44 -6.33 11.11
CA ALA A 106 -6.71 -7.04 11.29
C ALA A 106 -7.56 -7.05 10.01
N GLY A 107 -7.57 -5.95 9.26
CA GLY A 107 -8.27 -5.87 7.96
C GLY A 107 -7.64 -6.75 6.88
N ALA A 108 -6.32 -6.80 6.82
CA ALA A 108 -5.60 -7.70 5.92
C ALA A 108 -5.83 -9.17 6.31
N GLU A 109 -5.75 -9.50 7.60
CA GLU A 109 -6.03 -10.85 8.12
C GLU A 109 -7.47 -11.28 7.83
N GLU A 110 -8.46 -10.37 8.02
CA GLU A 110 -9.85 -10.64 7.70
C GLU A 110 -10.01 -11.06 6.22
N ALA A 111 -9.41 -10.33 5.28
CA ALA A 111 -9.44 -10.65 3.85
C ALA A 111 -8.81 -12.02 3.55
N LEU A 112 -7.62 -12.29 4.11
CA LEU A 112 -6.92 -13.56 3.92
C LEU A 112 -7.62 -14.76 4.57
N ARG A 113 -8.39 -14.53 5.61
CA ARG A 113 -9.20 -15.56 6.29
C ARG A 113 -10.49 -15.86 5.55
N LEU A 114 -11.15 -14.85 4.98
CA LEU A 114 -12.43 -14.99 4.29
C LEU A 114 -12.29 -15.53 2.86
N TYR A 115 -11.16 -15.26 2.22
CA TYR A 115 -10.94 -15.60 0.82
C TYR A 115 -9.63 -16.35 0.62
N ASP A 116 -9.61 -17.20 -0.39
CA ASP A 116 -8.44 -18.02 -0.74
C ASP A 116 -7.45 -17.22 -1.62
N PHE A 117 -7.02 -16.06 -1.15
CA PHE A 117 -5.94 -15.32 -1.78
C PHE A 117 -4.61 -16.07 -1.68
N ASP A 118 -3.77 -15.95 -2.69
CA ASP A 118 -2.42 -16.54 -2.74
C ASP A 118 -1.38 -15.64 -2.07
N GLY A 119 -1.73 -14.38 -1.83
CA GLY A 119 -0.86 -13.42 -1.17
C GLY A 119 -1.53 -12.11 -0.81
N LEU A 120 -0.73 -11.22 -0.24
CA LEU A 120 -1.07 -9.84 0.05
C LEU A 120 -0.18 -8.91 -0.78
N HIS A 121 -0.72 -7.81 -1.27
CA HIS A 121 0.01 -6.80 -2.04
C HIS A 121 -0.26 -5.41 -1.50
N MET A 122 0.79 -4.66 -1.17
CA MET A 122 0.72 -3.28 -0.71
C MET A 122 1.13 -2.33 -1.84
N ASP A 123 0.39 -1.25 -2.02
CA ASP A 123 0.63 -0.22 -3.03
C ASP A 123 1.61 0.86 -2.53
N ASP A 124 1.78 1.95 -3.29
CA ASP A 124 2.74 3.04 -3.10
C ASP A 124 2.24 4.22 -2.24
N TYR A 125 1.08 4.09 -1.60
CA TYR A 125 0.53 5.14 -0.74
C TYR A 125 1.06 5.01 0.70
N PHE A 126 2.31 5.47 0.89
CA PHE A 126 2.95 5.60 2.20
C PHE A 126 2.63 6.94 2.86
N TYR A 127 3.56 7.54 3.60
CA TYR A 127 3.33 8.87 4.17
C TYR A 127 2.94 9.91 3.09
N PRO A 128 1.83 10.63 3.28
CA PRO A 128 1.30 11.56 2.27
C PRO A 128 2.02 12.89 2.23
N THR A 129 2.79 13.22 3.28
CA THR A 129 3.41 14.54 3.46
C THR A 129 4.71 14.45 4.23
N THR A 130 5.58 15.42 4.02
CA THR A 130 6.78 15.64 4.83
C THR A 130 6.53 16.63 5.98
N ASP A 131 5.34 17.21 6.08
CA ASP A 131 4.99 18.14 7.16
C ASP A 131 5.13 17.44 8.51
N PRO A 132 5.91 18.03 9.47
CA PRO A 132 6.10 17.43 10.78
C PRO A 132 4.82 17.41 11.65
N SER A 133 3.82 18.19 11.30
CA SER A 133 2.54 18.19 12.03
C SER A 133 1.72 16.90 11.86
N PHE A 134 2.03 16.08 10.83
CA PHE A 134 1.28 14.85 10.55
C PHE A 134 1.27 13.87 11.73
N ASP A 135 2.39 13.72 12.42
CA ASP A 135 2.61 12.78 13.52
C ASP A 135 3.27 13.43 14.74
N ALA A 136 3.10 14.76 14.91
CA ALA A 136 3.77 15.53 15.93
C ALA A 136 3.58 14.97 17.35
N ASP A 137 2.36 14.58 17.73
CA ASP A 137 2.04 14.05 19.05
C ASP A 137 2.70 12.67 19.29
N ALA A 138 2.70 11.80 18.27
CA ALA A 138 3.36 10.51 18.35
C ALA A 138 4.87 10.66 18.49
N TYR A 139 5.47 11.54 17.68
CA TYR A 139 6.90 11.82 17.74
C TYR A 139 7.32 12.46 19.07
N ALA A 140 6.55 13.42 19.59
CA ALA A 140 6.78 14.01 20.91
C ALA A 140 6.72 12.96 22.04
N SER A 141 5.76 12.04 21.98
CA SER A 141 5.63 10.94 22.93
C SER A 141 6.81 9.97 22.85
N TYR A 142 7.27 9.66 21.63
CA TYR A 142 8.48 8.85 21.40
C TYR A 142 9.71 9.51 22.03
N GLN A 143 9.94 10.81 21.80
CA GLN A 143 11.05 11.54 22.40
C GLN A 143 10.97 11.61 23.93
N ALA A 144 9.77 11.84 24.47
CA ALA A 144 9.53 11.85 25.92
C ALA A 144 9.81 10.50 26.58
N SER A 145 9.66 9.40 25.86
CA SER A 145 10.02 8.04 26.33
C SER A 145 11.53 7.72 26.20
N GLY A 146 12.35 8.67 25.76
CA GLY A 146 13.79 8.51 25.57
C GLY A 146 14.20 8.08 24.16
N GLY A 147 13.29 8.15 23.20
CA GLY A 147 13.60 7.88 21.80
C GLY A 147 14.58 8.90 21.22
N ALA A 148 15.56 8.44 20.43
CA ALA A 148 16.67 9.24 19.90
C ALA A 148 16.67 9.36 18.36
N LEU A 149 15.72 8.73 17.65
CA LEU A 149 15.65 8.85 16.20
C LEU A 149 15.19 10.25 15.78
N GLU A 150 15.77 10.75 14.69
CA GLU A 150 15.23 11.91 14.01
C GLU A 150 13.86 11.61 13.37
N LEU A 151 13.06 12.64 13.09
CA LEU A 151 11.69 12.47 12.59
C LEU A 151 11.61 11.57 11.34
N ALA A 152 12.54 11.71 10.40
CA ALA A 152 12.55 10.90 9.19
C ALA A 152 12.83 9.42 9.47
N GLU A 153 13.71 9.13 10.45
CA GLU A 153 14.01 7.76 10.88
C GLU A 153 12.85 7.16 11.69
N PHE A 154 12.21 7.97 12.54
CA PHE A 154 11.01 7.58 13.27
C PHE A 154 9.88 7.16 12.32
N ARG A 155 9.65 7.93 11.25
CA ARG A 155 8.64 7.62 10.22
C ARG A 155 8.98 6.36 9.44
N ARG A 156 10.26 6.18 9.04
CA ARG A 156 10.70 4.94 8.40
C ARG A 156 10.46 3.74 9.31
N LYS A 157 10.89 3.85 10.58
CA LYS A 157 10.66 2.79 11.54
C LYS A 157 9.17 2.42 11.69
N ALA A 158 8.27 3.39 11.75
CA ALA A 158 6.84 3.13 11.84
C ALA A 158 6.30 2.34 10.61
N LEU A 159 6.80 2.67 9.41
CA LEU A 159 6.47 1.89 8.21
C LEU A 159 7.14 0.52 8.18
N ASP A 160 8.40 0.41 8.61
CA ASP A 160 9.12 -0.85 8.68
C ASP A 160 8.43 -1.82 9.63
N ASP A 161 7.98 -1.34 10.78
CA ASP A 161 7.22 -2.13 11.76
C ASP A 161 5.88 -2.61 11.18
N LEU A 162 5.15 -1.76 10.44
CA LEU A 162 3.92 -2.14 9.73
C LEU A 162 4.19 -3.20 8.65
N VAL A 163 5.20 -2.99 7.82
CA VAL A 163 5.57 -3.92 6.73
C VAL A 163 5.98 -5.27 7.30
N TYR A 164 6.80 -5.29 8.35
CA TYR A 164 7.20 -6.50 9.07
C TYR A 164 5.98 -7.27 9.60
N GLN A 165 5.04 -6.58 10.26
CA GLN A 165 3.84 -7.21 10.82
C GLN A 165 2.94 -7.78 9.72
N LEU A 166 2.77 -7.10 8.59
CA LEU A 166 1.99 -7.59 7.46
C LEU A 166 2.63 -8.84 6.82
N HIS A 167 3.95 -8.87 6.68
CA HIS A 167 4.67 -10.04 6.19
C HIS A 167 4.48 -11.24 7.14
N GLU A 168 4.78 -11.07 8.42
CA GLU A 168 4.62 -12.10 9.44
C GLU A 168 3.18 -12.67 9.50
N MET A 169 2.18 -11.78 9.48
CA MET A 169 0.78 -12.17 9.49
C MET A 169 0.41 -12.95 8.21
N THR A 170 0.88 -12.51 7.05
CA THR A 170 0.59 -13.16 5.77
C THR A 170 1.16 -14.59 5.74
N GLY A 171 2.42 -14.77 6.11
CA GLY A 171 3.08 -16.08 6.16
C GLY A 171 2.46 -17.04 7.18
N LYS A 172 2.01 -16.51 8.33
CA LYS A 172 1.31 -17.31 9.37
C LYS A 172 -0.11 -17.69 8.98
N SER A 173 -0.77 -16.91 8.12
CA SER A 173 -2.18 -17.15 7.73
C SER A 173 -2.38 -18.44 6.93
N ARG A 174 -1.42 -18.79 6.08
CA ARG A 174 -1.34 -20.06 5.32
C ARG A 174 0.06 -20.23 4.74
N VAL A 175 0.62 -21.43 4.84
CA VAL A 175 1.91 -21.76 4.22
C VAL A 175 1.85 -21.52 2.70
N GLY A 176 2.86 -20.82 2.17
CA GLY A 176 2.99 -20.50 0.75
C GLY A 176 2.28 -19.23 0.31
N ARG A 177 1.59 -18.49 1.22
CA ARG A 177 1.18 -17.12 0.94
C ARG A 177 2.37 -16.19 0.98
N ILE A 178 2.41 -15.26 0.04
CA ILE A 178 3.50 -14.29 -0.11
C ILE A 178 3.00 -12.87 0.05
N PHE A 179 3.88 -11.99 0.54
CA PHE A 179 3.61 -10.56 0.69
C PHE A 179 4.57 -9.75 -0.17
N GLY A 180 4.04 -8.81 -0.93
CA GLY A 180 4.85 -7.92 -1.75
C GLY A 180 4.38 -6.49 -1.76
N ILE A 181 5.26 -5.59 -2.18
CA ILE A 181 5.02 -4.15 -2.20
C ILE A 181 5.33 -3.59 -3.59
N SER A 182 4.50 -2.63 -4.03
CA SER A 182 4.64 -1.93 -5.30
C SER A 182 4.96 -0.44 -5.08
N PRO A 183 6.21 -0.09 -4.72
CA PRO A 183 6.61 1.30 -4.52
C PRO A 183 6.77 2.04 -5.84
N GLY A 184 6.79 3.37 -5.79
CA GLY A 184 7.11 4.19 -6.96
C GLY A 184 8.51 3.92 -7.51
N GLY A 185 8.69 4.03 -8.84
CA GLY A 185 9.99 3.82 -9.48
C GLY A 185 11.06 4.88 -9.15
N ASN A 186 10.66 6.03 -8.60
CA ASN A 186 11.61 7.03 -8.10
C ASN A 186 11.99 6.72 -6.64
N VAL A 187 13.08 5.97 -6.45
CA VAL A 187 13.56 5.50 -5.15
C VAL A 187 13.86 6.66 -4.20
N ASP A 188 14.49 7.75 -4.67
CA ASP A 188 14.82 8.90 -3.83
C ASP A 188 13.55 9.51 -3.23
N ARG A 189 12.49 9.67 -4.03
CA ARG A 189 11.19 10.14 -3.55
C ARG A 189 10.58 9.17 -2.54
N VAL A 190 10.58 7.88 -2.84
CA VAL A 190 10.02 6.82 -1.99
C VAL A 190 10.69 6.85 -0.62
N PHE A 191 12.01 6.90 -0.59
CA PHE A 191 12.79 6.89 0.66
C PHE A 191 12.71 8.21 1.44
N HIS A 192 12.88 9.36 0.77
CA HIS A 192 13.03 10.64 1.46
C HIS A 192 11.72 11.38 1.73
N THR A 193 10.69 11.19 0.89
CA THR A 193 9.43 11.94 1.03
C THR A 193 8.24 11.08 1.43
N GLN A 194 8.29 9.77 1.17
CA GLN A 194 7.28 8.83 1.58
C GLN A 194 7.75 7.93 2.76
N TYR A 195 9.01 8.06 3.16
CA TYR A 195 9.65 7.36 4.28
C TYR A 195 9.59 5.83 4.18
N ALA A 196 9.47 5.28 2.98
CA ALA A 196 9.45 3.84 2.73
C ALA A 196 10.90 3.34 2.52
N ASP A 197 11.40 2.53 3.46
CA ASP A 197 12.76 2.01 3.42
C ASP A 197 12.87 0.76 2.53
N VAL A 198 12.74 0.99 1.22
CA VAL A 198 12.87 -0.09 0.23
C VAL A 198 14.24 -0.76 0.24
N TYR A 199 15.29 -0.07 0.75
CA TYR A 199 16.61 -0.67 0.91
C TYR A 199 16.61 -1.74 2.00
N LEU A 200 16.01 -1.46 3.15
CA LEU A 200 15.83 -2.42 4.23
C LEU A 200 14.98 -3.60 3.76
N TRP A 201 13.83 -3.32 3.15
CA TRP A 201 12.87 -4.35 2.75
C TRP A 201 13.39 -5.30 1.68
N CYS A 202 14.22 -4.80 0.75
CA CYS A 202 14.88 -5.61 -0.28
C CYS A 202 16.18 -6.29 0.20
N GLY A 203 16.80 -5.74 1.25
CA GLY A 203 18.13 -6.19 1.70
C GLY A 203 18.11 -7.17 2.86
N VAL A 204 16.98 -7.29 3.58
CA VAL A 204 16.87 -8.09 4.81
C VAL A 204 15.64 -8.97 4.77
N ASP A 205 15.80 -10.25 5.09
CA ASP A 205 14.70 -11.22 5.17
C ASP A 205 13.64 -10.81 6.20
N GLY A 206 12.38 -11.14 5.92
CA GLY A 206 11.28 -10.98 6.87
C GLY A 206 10.43 -9.72 6.68
N TYR A 207 10.68 -8.92 5.66
CA TYR A 207 9.86 -7.77 5.32
C TYR A 207 8.93 -8.02 4.13
N ILE A 208 9.44 -8.61 3.06
CA ILE A 208 8.68 -8.87 1.84
C ILE A 208 9.18 -10.17 1.17
N ASP A 209 8.33 -10.79 0.35
CA ASP A 209 8.70 -11.91 -0.52
C ASP A 209 8.93 -11.45 -1.96
N TYR A 210 8.40 -10.30 -2.36
CA TYR A 210 8.71 -9.68 -3.65
C TYR A 210 8.56 -8.16 -3.61
N ILE A 211 9.35 -7.48 -4.44
CA ILE A 211 9.23 -6.05 -4.72
C ILE A 211 8.76 -5.84 -6.16
N CYS A 212 7.73 -4.99 -6.36
CA CYS A 212 7.13 -4.73 -7.67
C CYS A 212 7.15 -3.23 -8.01
N PRO A 213 8.33 -2.61 -8.21
CA PRO A 213 8.41 -1.18 -8.45
C PRO A 213 7.60 -0.74 -9.67
N GLN A 214 6.90 0.39 -9.54
CA GLN A 214 6.12 1.00 -10.62
C GLN A 214 7.03 1.73 -11.60
N VAL A 215 7.65 0.98 -12.52
CA VAL A 215 8.56 1.52 -13.54
C VAL A 215 7.77 2.05 -14.73
N TYR A 216 7.02 3.14 -14.49
CA TYR A 216 6.14 3.78 -15.47
C TYR A 216 6.87 4.83 -16.32
N PHE A 217 8.15 4.57 -16.60
CA PHE A 217 9.06 5.42 -17.37
C PHE A 217 9.44 4.75 -18.68
N GLY A 218 9.69 5.54 -19.72
CA GLY A 218 10.18 5.04 -21.00
C GLY A 218 11.68 4.73 -21.00
N LEU A 219 12.14 4.04 -22.03
CA LEU A 219 13.56 3.67 -22.23
C LEU A 219 14.50 4.86 -22.37
N GLU A 220 13.98 6.03 -22.76
CA GLU A 220 14.76 7.25 -23.04
C GLU A 220 14.43 8.38 -22.03
N HIS A 221 13.85 8.04 -20.86
CA HIS A 221 13.56 9.03 -19.83
C HIS A 221 14.86 9.57 -19.23
N GLY A 222 15.01 10.91 -19.20
CA GLY A 222 16.29 11.55 -18.90
C GLY A 222 16.89 11.24 -17.52
N SER A 223 16.04 11.06 -16.48
CA SER A 223 16.50 10.82 -15.10
C SER A 223 16.17 9.41 -14.60
N TYR A 224 15.05 8.85 -15.03
CA TYR A 224 14.50 7.57 -14.56
C TYR A 224 14.19 6.68 -15.74
N ASP A 225 15.21 6.41 -16.62
CA ASP A 225 14.99 5.45 -17.70
C ASP A 225 14.70 4.05 -17.13
N PHE A 226 13.88 3.33 -17.88
CA PHE A 226 13.38 2.02 -17.47
C PHE A 226 14.48 1.06 -16.99
N VAL A 227 15.55 0.94 -17.79
CA VAL A 227 16.64 0.00 -17.50
C VAL A 227 17.38 0.39 -16.23
N LYS A 228 17.64 1.69 -16.04
CA LYS A 228 18.30 2.21 -14.85
C LYS A 228 17.48 1.92 -13.60
N VAL A 229 16.16 2.20 -13.63
CA VAL A 229 15.29 1.94 -12.48
C VAL A 229 15.21 0.44 -12.15
N CYS A 230 15.07 -0.42 -13.16
CA CYS A 230 15.09 -1.87 -12.95
C CYS A 230 16.39 -2.34 -12.31
N ARG A 231 17.55 -1.85 -12.77
CA ARG A 231 18.85 -2.18 -12.18
C ARG A 231 18.97 -1.67 -10.76
N THR A 232 18.50 -0.45 -10.48
CA THR A 232 18.52 0.11 -9.12
C THR A 232 17.78 -0.80 -8.13
N TYR A 233 16.59 -1.29 -8.49
CA TYR A 233 15.85 -2.22 -7.63
C TYR A 233 16.50 -3.60 -7.55
N GLN A 234 17.07 -4.10 -8.65
CA GLN A 234 17.81 -5.36 -8.65
C GLN A 234 19.03 -5.31 -7.72
N ASP A 235 19.77 -4.20 -7.74
CA ASP A 235 20.98 -4.01 -6.92
C ASP A 235 20.66 -3.85 -5.41
N MET A 236 19.43 -3.49 -5.06
CA MET A 236 18.96 -3.41 -3.65
C MET A 236 18.70 -4.79 -3.05
N ILE A 237 18.37 -5.79 -3.87
CA ILE A 237 18.05 -7.13 -3.38
C ILE A 237 19.36 -7.81 -2.97
N GLN A 238 19.49 -8.07 -1.66
CA GLN A 238 20.69 -8.67 -1.06
C GLN A 238 20.41 -10.07 -0.47
N THR A 239 19.20 -10.59 -0.66
CA THR A 239 18.74 -11.89 -0.15
C THR A 239 18.08 -12.71 -1.26
N ASP A 240 18.14 -14.04 -1.14
CA ASP A 240 17.50 -14.97 -2.09
C ASP A 240 15.99 -15.14 -1.86
N SER A 241 15.44 -14.52 -0.79
CA SER A 241 14.02 -14.62 -0.43
C SER A 241 13.14 -13.57 -1.11
N VAL A 242 13.71 -12.56 -1.77
CA VAL A 242 12.96 -11.45 -2.39
C VAL A 242 13.05 -11.52 -3.91
N ASP A 243 11.89 -11.70 -4.55
CA ASP A 243 11.77 -11.66 -6.01
C ASP A 243 11.56 -10.23 -6.55
N LEU A 244 12.15 -9.92 -7.70
CA LEU A 244 11.92 -8.67 -8.43
C LEU A 244 10.87 -8.87 -9.52
N ILE A 245 9.74 -8.18 -9.40
CA ILE A 245 8.68 -8.10 -10.41
C ILE A 245 8.60 -6.66 -10.91
N ILE A 246 8.63 -6.44 -12.23
CA ILE A 246 8.58 -5.08 -12.77
C ILE A 246 7.16 -4.66 -13.09
N GLY A 247 6.65 -3.67 -12.36
CA GLY A 247 5.37 -3.03 -12.63
C GLY A 247 5.45 -2.08 -13.83
N MET A 248 4.68 -2.35 -14.88
CA MET A 248 4.64 -1.55 -16.10
C MET A 248 3.27 -0.94 -16.36
N THR A 249 3.22 0.18 -17.09
CA THR A 249 1.96 0.82 -17.48
C THR A 249 1.69 0.67 -18.98
N PHE A 250 0.59 -0.01 -19.30
CA PHE A 250 0.12 -0.11 -20.68
C PHE A 250 -0.59 1.17 -21.15
N GLY A 251 -1.29 1.86 -20.25
CA GLY A 251 -2.05 3.06 -20.59
C GLY A 251 -1.18 4.13 -21.25
N LYS A 252 -0.03 4.42 -20.69
CA LYS A 252 0.90 5.43 -21.24
C LYS A 252 1.46 5.03 -22.62
N ALA A 253 1.67 3.75 -22.87
CA ALA A 253 2.15 3.27 -24.16
C ALA A 253 1.14 3.51 -25.30
N PHE A 254 -0.15 3.60 -25.00
CA PHE A 254 -1.23 3.77 -25.98
C PHE A 254 -1.82 5.18 -25.98
N SER A 255 -1.83 5.88 -24.85
CA SER A 255 -2.43 7.23 -24.74
C SER A 255 -1.57 8.34 -25.35
N GLY A 256 -0.27 8.12 -25.54
CA GLY A 256 0.68 9.15 -25.97
C GLY A 256 0.95 10.23 -24.92
N GLU A 257 0.49 10.03 -23.69
CA GLU A 257 0.66 11.00 -22.58
C GLU A 257 2.14 11.16 -22.17
N ASP A 258 2.94 10.11 -22.39
CA ASP A 258 4.38 10.13 -22.13
C ASP A 258 5.12 9.93 -23.45
N PRO A 259 5.86 10.96 -23.96
CA PRO A 259 6.60 10.85 -25.21
C PRO A 259 7.68 9.75 -25.16
N TRP A 260 8.10 9.31 -23.96
CA TRP A 260 9.09 8.25 -23.75
C TRP A 260 8.51 6.84 -23.86
N THR A 261 7.18 6.70 -23.76
CA THR A 261 6.47 5.42 -23.91
C THR A 261 5.72 5.29 -25.23
N SER A 262 5.61 6.36 -26.03
CA SER A 262 4.91 6.37 -27.31
C SER A 262 5.82 6.00 -28.50
N GLY A 263 5.25 5.39 -29.53
CA GLY A 263 5.92 5.15 -30.80
C GLY A 263 6.87 3.95 -30.83
N ARG A 264 8.12 4.17 -31.29
CA ARG A 264 9.11 3.11 -31.52
C ARG A 264 9.55 2.39 -30.25
N ALA A 265 9.67 3.12 -29.13
CA ALA A 265 10.02 2.58 -27.81
C ALA A 265 8.98 1.57 -27.30
N ALA A 266 7.69 1.90 -27.39
CA ALA A 266 6.61 1.01 -26.98
C ALA A 266 6.61 -0.30 -27.77
N ARG A 267 6.89 -0.27 -29.08
CA ARG A 267 6.96 -1.48 -29.93
C ARG A 267 8.17 -2.36 -29.60
N THR A 268 9.32 -1.76 -29.28
CA THR A 268 10.52 -2.52 -28.92
C THR A 268 10.35 -3.23 -27.59
N PHE A 269 9.59 -2.64 -26.67
CA PHE A 269 9.26 -3.21 -25.36
C PHE A 269 8.47 -4.54 -25.45
N TRP A 270 7.60 -4.66 -26.47
CA TRP A 270 6.67 -5.81 -26.59
C TRP A 270 7.12 -6.87 -27.57
N CYS A 271 8.07 -6.58 -28.44
CA CYS A 271 8.53 -7.50 -29.48
C CYS A 271 9.89 -8.15 -29.16
N GLY A 272 10.46 -7.85 -28.01
CA GLY A 272 11.81 -8.31 -27.63
C GLY A 272 11.86 -9.22 -26.40
N ALA A 273 10.71 -9.79 -25.97
CA ALA A 273 10.64 -10.79 -24.90
C ALA A 273 10.32 -12.15 -25.47
#